data_4257ec96b227d0d3423c96dc8a691fa2
#
_entry.id   4257ec96b227d0d3423c96dc8a691fa2
#
_cell.length_a   1.000
_cell.length_b   1.000
_cell.length_c   1.000
_cell.angle_alpha   90.00
_cell.angle_beta   90.00
_cell.angle_gamma   90.00
#
_symmetry.space_group_name_H-M   'P 1'
#
loop_
_entity.id
_entity.type
_entity.pdbx_description
1 polymer ?
#
loop_
_entity_poly.entity_id
_entity_poly.type
_entity_poly.pdbx_seq_one_letter_code
_entity_poly.pdbx_strand_id
1 'polypeptide(L)'
;MSDTAVQQSAASESVAQGSLLDQVMANSRMAPADEGYDVARKGGATFIANLLKSDEKGQPVNKALVDQMVVELDRKISAQMDEILHAPKLQELESSWRGLKLMVDRTEFRENIKVDILHATKQELLEDFEFAPDVTQTGFYKHIYAAEYGQFGGEPVGAIVGNYAFSPSTPDMKLLQYVSSVGAMSHAPFLSSVAPSFFG
;
A
#
# COMPACT_ATOMS: atom_id res chain seq x y z
N MET A 1 23.70 33.59 45.86
CA MET A 1 23.42 32.19 46.28
C MET A 1 22.19 31.59 45.57
N SER A 2 21.59 32.28 44.59
CA SER A 2 20.36 31.81 43.91
C SER A 2 20.60 31.06 42.60
N ASP A 3 21.73 31.23 41.94
CA ASP A 3 21.98 30.62 40.62
C ASP A 3 22.40 29.14 40.68
N THR A 4 22.98 28.70 41.79
CA THR A 4 23.44 27.32 41.93
C THR A 4 22.28 26.33 42.19
N ALA A 5 21.19 26.78 42.81
CA ALA A 5 20.03 25.95 43.09
C ALA A 5 19.19 25.72 41.84
N VAL A 6 19.10 26.72 40.95
CA VAL A 6 18.36 26.59 39.67
C VAL A 6 19.07 25.68 38.70
N GLN A 7 20.40 25.73 38.64
CA GLN A 7 21.22 24.82 37.79
C GLN A 7 21.16 23.35 38.28
N GLN A 8 21.13 23.12 39.60
CA GLN A 8 20.99 21.76 40.12
C GLN A 8 19.62 21.16 39.91
N SER A 9 18.54 21.94 39.94
CA SER A 9 17.21 21.44 39.64
C SER A 9 17.03 21.09 38.16
N ALA A 10 17.53 21.90 37.26
CA ALA A 10 17.50 21.63 35.82
C ALA A 10 18.33 20.41 35.42
N ALA A 11 19.47 20.17 36.06
CA ALA A 11 20.29 19.00 35.82
C ALA A 11 19.65 17.70 36.35
N SER A 12 19.01 17.75 37.52
CA SER A 12 18.29 16.59 38.08
C SER A 12 17.03 16.21 37.26
N GLU A 13 16.32 17.18 36.72
CA GLU A 13 15.18 16.95 35.83
C GLU A 13 15.59 16.35 34.48
N SER A 14 16.70 16.81 33.89
CA SER A 14 17.20 16.25 32.63
C SER A 14 17.71 14.81 32.76
N VAL A 15 18.30 14.47 33.89
CA VAL A 15 18.78 13.09 34.20
C VAL A 15 17.58 12.17 34.45
N ALA A 16 16.55 12.65 35.16
CA ALA A 16 15.33 11.87 35.40
C ALA A 16 14.54 11.62 34.07
N GLN A 17 14.48 12.61 33.17
CA GLN A 17 13.86 12.48 31.85
C GLN A 17 14.59 11.47 30.97
N GLY A 18 15.94 11.49 30.95
CA GLY A 18 16.74 10.51 30.21
C GLY A 18 16.51 9.09 30.73
N SER A 19 16.44 8.89 32.04
CA SER A 19 16.20 7.58 32.64
C SER A 19 14.78 7.03 32.35
N LEU A 20 13.74 7.86 32.39
CA LEU A 20 12.38 7.45 32.07
C LEU A 20 12.22 7.14 30.58
N LEU A 21 12.80 7.96 29.71
CA LEU A 21 12.77 7.72 28.27
C LEU A 21 13.47 6.41 27.91
N ASP A 22 14.64 6.15 28.49
CA ASP A 22 15.38 4.92 28.23
C ASP A 22 14.61 3.69 28.74
N GLN A 23 13.89 3.78 29.86
CA GLN A 23 12.99 2.71 30.34
C GLN A 23 11.80 2.48 29.41
N VAL A 24 11.19 3.54 28.90
CA VAL A 24 10.09 3.45 27.92
C VAL A 24 10.58 2.82 26.62
N MET A 25 11.73 3.24 26.12
CA MET A 25 12.31 2.68 24.90
C MET A 25 12.73 1.21 25.09
N ALA A 26 13.28 0.83 26.24
CA ALA A 26 13.63 -0.55 26.55
C ALA A 26 12.40 -1.49 26.62
N ASN A 27 11.25 -0.96 27.05
CA ASN A 27 9.99 -1.69 27.06
C ASN A 27 9.24 -1.68 25.70
N SER A 28 9.70 -0.84 24.77
CA SER A 28 9.17 -0.87 23.40
C SER A 28 9.71 -2.09 22.65
N ARG A 29 8.99 -2.54 21.62
CA ARG A 29 9.43 -3.64 20.73
C ARG A 29 10.43 -3.18 19.67
N MET A 30 10.88 -1.92 19.71
CA MET A 30 11.80 -1.34 18.74
C MET A 30 13.24 -1.50 19.18
N ALA A 31 14.09 -1.99 18.30
CA ALA A 31 15.53 -2.03 18.51
C ALA A 31 16.21 -0.73 18.04
N PRO A 32 17.38 -0.34 18.63
CA PRO A 32 18.10 0.88 18.22
C PRO A 32 18.49 0.93 16.74
N ALA A 33 18.53 -0.23 16.06
CA ALA A 33 18.84 -0.36 14.64
C ALA A 33 17.61 -0.24 13.73
N ASP A 34 16.40 -0.17 14.30
CA ASP A 34 15.16 -0.11 13.51
C ASP A 34 14.98 1.27 12.88
N GLU A 35 14.50 1.27 11.65
CA GLU A 35 14.10 2.50 10.96
C GLU A 35 12.93 3.16 11.73
N GLY A 36 13.12 4.41 12.14
CA GLY A 36 12.15 5.14 12.96
C GLY A 36 12.40 5.14 14.46
N TYR A 37 13.42 4.42 14.99
CA TYR A 37 13.76 4.44 16.41
C TYR A 37 14.04 5.86 16.93
N ASP A 38 14.78 6.66 16.17
CA ASP A 38 15.10 8.05 16.53
C ASP A 38 13.84 8.94 16.55
N VAL A 39 12.90 8.70 15.66
CA VAL A 39 11.62 9.42 15.62
C VAL A 39 10.75 9.05 16.83
N ALA A 40 10.66 7.77 17.15
CA ALA A 40 9.95 7.28 18.32
C ALA A 40 10.56 7.81 19.62
N ARG A 41 11.89 7.84 19.73
CA ARG A 41 12.60 8.39 20.89
C ARG A 41 12.37 9.89 21.06
N LYS A 42 12.40 10.68 19.98
CA LYS A 42 12.08 12.11 20.00
C LYS A 42 10.62 12.36 20.39
N GLY A 43 9.69 11.57 19.85
CA GLY A 43 8.28 11.62 20.19
C GLY A 43 8.04 11.32 21.67
N GLY A 44 8.63 10.24 22.19
CA GLY A 44 8.58 9.89 23.60
C GLY A 44 9.16 10.96 24.53
N ALA A 45 10.29 11.55 24.16
CA ALA A 45 10.90 12.66 24.91
C ALA A 45 9.96 13.88 24.96
N THR A 46 9.33 14.24 23.84
CA THR A 46 8.38 15.35 23.76
C THR A 46 7.12 15.07 24.60
N PHE A 47 6.65 13.83 24.59
CA PHE A 47 5.50 13.41 25.38
C PHE A 47 5.79 13.50 26.88
N ILE A 48 6.94 12.98 27.34
CA ILE A 48 7.39 13.06 28.73
C ILE A 48 7.57 14.52 29.15
N ALA A 49 8.18 15.35 28.30
CA ALA A 49 8.37 16.78 28.57
C ALA A 49 7.04 17.53 28.73
N ASN A 50 6.01 17.18 27.92
CA ASN A 50 4.69 17.77 28.06
C ASN A 50 3.94 17.30 29.31
N LEU A 51 4.11 16.05 29.71
CA LEU A 51 3.59 15.54 30.98
C LEU A 51 4.19 16.26 32.19
N LEU A 52 5.50 16.47 32.17
CA LEU A 52 6.21 17.16 33.27
C LEU A 52 5.90 18.66 33.32
N LYS A 53 5.66 19.32 32.20
CA LYS A 53 5.22 20.72 32.14
C LYS A 53 3.81 20.93 32.72
N SER A 54 2.93 19.94 32.64
CA SER A 54 1.59 20.02 33.23
C SER A 54 1.62 19.89 34.76
N ASP A 55 2.76 19.55 35.36
CA ASP A 55 2.95 19.24 36.77
C ASP A 55 3.65 20.34 37.56
N GLU A 56 3.32 21.62 37.29
CA GLU A 56 3.89 22.78 37.99
C GLU A 56 3.63 22.82 39.50
N LYS A 57 3.01 21.81 40.10
CA LYS A 57 2.62 21.80 41.51
C LYS A 57 3.01 20.55 42.30
N GLY A 58 3.91 19.69 41.79
CA GLY A 58 4.38 18.52 42.56
C GLY A 58 3.29 17.51 42.94
N GLN A 59 2.19 17.48 42.19
CA GLN A 59 1.14 16.47 42.37
C GLN A 59 1.49 15.22 41.52
N PRO A 60 1.17 14.00 42.01
CA PRO A 60 1.44 12.80 41.24
C PRO A 60 0.71 12.86 39.93
N VAL A 61 1.39 12.44 38.83
CA VAL A 61 0.88 12.44 37.46
C VAL A 61 -0.56 11.91 37.44
N ASN A 62 -1.50 12.76 37.04
CA ASN A 62 -2.91 12.41 37.02
C ASN A 62 -3.16 11.40 35.90
N LYS A 63 -3.50 10.17 36.27
CA LYS A 63 -3.81 9.08 35.32
C LYS A 63 -4.84 9.52 34.28
N ALA A 64 -5.86 10.29 34.67
CA ALA A 64 -6.89 10.77 33.76
C ALA A 64 -6.32 11.71 32.68
N LEU A 65 -5.29 12.52 33.00
CA LEU A 65 -4.62 13.36 32.03
C LEU A 65 -3.84 12.53 31.00
N VAL A 66 -3.14 11.49 31.48
CA VAL A 66 -2.41 10.57 30.58
C VAL A 66 -3.39 9.84 29.65
N ASP A 67 -4.48 9.33 30.19
CA ASP A 67 -5.53 8.65 29.40
C ASP A 67 -6.13 9.60 28.33
N GLN A 68 -6.37 10.87 28.67
CA GLN A 68 -6.82 11.88 27.68
C GLN A 68 -5.79 12.14 26.57
N MET A 69 -4.51 12.24 26.93
CA MET A 69 -3.44 12.42 25.94
C MET A 69 -3.30 11.22 25.00
N VAL A 70 -3.42 10.00 25.52
CA VAL A 70 -3.43 8.78 24.72
C VAL A 70 -4.60 8.78 23.75
N VAL A 71 -5.81 9.08 24.20
CA VAL A 71 -7.00 9.18 23.34
C VAL A 71 -6.84 10.23 22.25
N GLU A 72 -6.23 11.38 22.56
CA GLU A 72 -5.96 12.41 21.54
C GLU A 72 -4.94 11.96 20.50
N LEU A 73 -3.89 11.26 20.93
CA LEU A 73 -2.91 10.66 20.04
C LEU A 73 -3.55 9.60 19.13
N ASP A 74 -4.33 8.70 19.71
CA ASP A 74 -5.04 7.66 18.94
C ASP A 74 -5.98 8.28 17.90
N ARG A 75 -6.68 9.37 18.26
CA ARG A 75 -7.53 10.09 17.31
C ARG A 75 -6.74 10.71 16.16
N LYS A 76 -5.57 11.31 16.44
CA LYS A 76 -4.71 11.89 15.40
C LYS A 76 -4.13 10.82 14.49
N ILE A 77 -3.66 9.71 15.07
CA ILE A 77 -3.14 8.56 14.30
C ILE A 77 -4.24 7.98 13.44
N SER A 78 -5.43 7.75 13.99
CA SER A 78 -6.57 7.23 13.25
C SER A 78 -6.96 8.13 12.07
N ALA A 79 -7.04 9.44 12.31
CA ALA A 79 -7.36 10.40 11.24
C ALA A 79 -6.30 10.37 10.11
N GLN A 80 -5.02 10.29 10.46
CA GLN A 80 -3.95 10.20 9.47
C GLN A 80 -3.95 8.86 8.72
N MET A 81 -4.22 7.76 9.41
CA MET A 81 -4.39 6.45 8.79
C MET A 81 -5.60 6.44 7.84
N ASP A 82 -6.70 7.07 8.24
CA ASP A 82 -7.89 7.18 7.39
C ASP A 82 -7.60 7.94 6.09
N GLU A 83 -6.86 9.06 6.17
CA GLU A 83 -6.46 9.81 4.96
C GLU A 83 -5.59 8.97 4.01
N ILE A 84 -4.67 8.17 4.56
CA ILE A 84 -3.80 7.29 3.77
C ILE A 84 -4.63 6.17 3.14
N LEU A 85 -5.46 5.47 3.94
CA LEU A 85 -6.24 4.33 3.49
C LEU A 85 -7.35 4.72 2.48
N HIS A 86 -7.86 5.94 2.56
CA HIS A 86 -8.87 6.47 1.63
C HIS A 86 -8.26 7.22 0.45
N ALA A 87 -6.92 7.29 0.34
CA ALA A 87 -6.28 7.87 -0.83
C ALA A 87 -6.63 7.05 -2.09
N PRO A 88 -7.17 7.67 -3.17
CA PRO A 88 -7.65 6.95 -4.36
C PRO A 88 -6.62 6.00 -4.96
N LYS A 89 -5.36 6.45 -5.03
CA LYS A 89 -4.25 5.62 -5.55
C LYS A 89 -4.01 4.36 -4.72
N LEU A 90 -4.16 4.46 -3.39
CA LEU A 90 -3.98 3.29 -2.52
C LEU A 90 -5.16 2.33 -2.67
N GLN A 91 -6.38 2.86 -2.78
CA GLN A 91 -7.58 2.04 -3.01
C GLN A 91 -7.53 1.29 -4.35
N GLU A 92 -7.05 1.93 -5.42
CA GLU A 92 -6.83 1.29 -6.72
C GLU A 92 -5.79 0.16 -6.64
N LEU A 93 -4.67 0.43 -5.97
CA LEU A 93 -3.63 -0.57 -5.74
C LEU A 93 -4.15 -1.75 -4.91
N GLU A 94 -4.84 -1.46 -3.81
CA GLU A 94 -5.46 -2.48 -2.95
C GLU A 94 -6.49 -3.31 -3.72
N SER A 95 -7.35 -2.67 -4.52
CA SER A 95 -8.33 -3.35 -5.37
C SER A 95 -7.65 -4.33 -6.33
N SER A 96 -6.57 -3.89 -6.98
CA SER A 96 -5.80 -4.73 -7.91
C SER A 96 -5.20 -5.96 -7.22
N TRP A 97 -4.58 -5.78 -6.06
CA TRP A 97 -4.02 -6.88 -5.29
C TRP A 97 -5.08 -7.82 -4.71
N ARG A 98 -6.22 -7.29 -4.27
CA ARG A 98 -7.34 -8.11 -3.79
C ARG A 98 -7.97 -8.92 -4.90
N GLY A 99 -8.09 -8.35 -6.11
CA GLY A 99 -8.54 -9.07 -7.30
C GLY A 99 -7.62 -10.26 -7.65
N LEU A 100 -6.31 -10.01 -7.69
CA LEU A 100 -5.32 -11.06 -7.90
C LEU A 100 -5.37 -12.13 -6.81
N LYS A 101 -5.44 -11.71 -5.54
CA LYS A 101 -5.58 -12.63 -4.41
C LYS A 101 -6.82 -13.51 -4.54
N LEU A 102 -7.97 -12.92 -4.89
CA LEU A 102 -9.21 -13.68 -5.08
C LEU A 102 -9.04 -14.76 -6.16
N MET A 103 -8.40 -14.43 -7.27
CA MET A 103 -8.15 -15.37 -8.36
C MET A 103 -7.25 -16.53 -7.89
N VAL A 104 -6.14 -16.21 -7.23
CA VAL A 104 -5.21 -17.23 -6.71
C VAL A 104 -5.86 -18.12 -5.64
N ASP A 105 -6.59 -17.53 -4.68
CA ASP A 105 -7.27 -18.29 -3.61
C ASP A 105 -8.38 -19.21 -4.13
N ARG A 106 -8.95 -18.93 -5.32
CA ARG A 106 -10.01 -19.71 -5.95
C ARG A 106 -9.51 -20.68 -7.01
N THR A 107 -8.22 -20.65 -7.34
CA THR A 107 -7.62 -21.52 -8.35
C THR A 107 -7.17 -22.83 -7.70
N GLU A 108 -7.61 -23.97 -8.23
CA GLU A 108 -7.15 -25.31 -7.82
C GLU A 108 -5.90 -25.70 -8.62
N PHE A 109 -4.74 -25.37 -8.08
CA PHE A 109 -3.44 -25.63 -8.75
C PHE A 109 -3.09 -27.11 -8.92
N ARG A 110 -3.86 -28.02 -8.31
CA ARG A 110 -3.67 -29.47 -8.51
C ARG A 110 -4.18 -29.94 -9.87
N GLU A 111 -5.04 -29.15 -10.52
CA GLU A 111 -5.60 -29.45 -11.84
C GLU A 111 -4.72 -28.95 -13.01
N ASN A 112 -3.42 -28.79 -12.81
CA ASN A 112 -2.48 -28.31 -13.81
C ASN A 112 -2.83 -26.90 -14.35
N ILE A 113 -3.34 -26.02 -13.50
CA ILE A 113 -3.57 -24.62 -13.83
C ILE A 113 -2.34 -23.82 -13.45
N LYS A 114 -1.84 -23.02 -14.39
CA LYS A 114 -0.77 -22.05 -14.17
C LYS A 114 -1.32 -20.64 -14.30
N VAL A 115 -0.83 -19.74 -13.47
CA VAL A 115 -1.24 -18.33 -13.47
C VAL A 115 0.01 -17.49 -13.65
N ASP A 116 0.08 -16.77 -14.75
CA ASP A 116 1.13 -15.80 -15.02
C ASP A 116 0.57 -14.37 -14.94
N ILE A 117 1.43 -13.44 -14.57
CA ILE A 117 1.04 -12.04 -14.36
C ILE A 117 1.75 -11.17 -15.37
N LEU A 118 0.98 -10.53 -16.25
CA LEU A 118 1.46 -9.44 -17.09
C LEU A 118 1.19 -8.10 -16.40
N HIS A 119 2.26 -7.45 -15.95
CA HIS A 119 2.15 -6.12 -15.35
C HIS A 119 2.09 -5.04 -16.45
N ALA A 120 0.89 -4.59 -16.76
CA ALA A 120 0.63 -3.52 -17.70
C ALA A 120 -0.60 -2.70 -17.28
N THR A 121 -0.61 -1.42 -17.56
CA THR A 121 -1.78 -0.55 -17.41
C THR A 121 -2.64 -0.57 -18.68
N LYS A 122 -3.91 -0.13 -18.59
CA LYS A 122 -4.76 0.01 -19.78
C LYS A 122 -4.16 0.96 -20.81
N GLN A 123 -3.51 2.02 -20.34
CA GLN A 123 -2.87 3.00 -21.22
C GLN A 123 -1.67 2.41 -21.95
N GLU A 124 -0.79 1.71 -21.26
CA GLU A 124 0.37 1.05 -21.87
C GLU A 124 -0.06 0.00 -22.89
N LEU A 125 -1.11 -0.78 -22.60
CA LEU A 125 -1.66 -1.72 -23.57
C LEU A 125 -2.23 -1.01 -24.80
N LEU A 126 -2.96 0.09 -24.62
CA LEU A 126 -3.51 0.85 -25.74
C LEU A 126 -2.39 1.45 -26.61
N GLU A 127 -1.37 2.02 -25.98
CA GLU A 127 -0.19 2.55 -26.67
C GLU A 127 0.55 1.45 -27.44
N ASP A 128 0.74 0.25 -26.88
CA ASP A 128 1.35 -0.89 -27.58
C ASP A 128 0.58 -1.25 -28.84
N PHE A 129 -0.75 -1.21 -28.81
CA PHE A 129 -1.58 -1.47 -29.98
C PHE A 129 -1.58 -0.32 -31.00
N GLU A 130 -1.54 0.93 -30.55
CA GLU A 130 -1.59 2.10 -31.44
C GLU A 130 -0.24 2.37 -32.13
N PHE A 131 0.88 2.08 -31.49
CA PHE A 131 2.21 2.25 -32.07
C PHE A 131 2.65 1.08 -32.96
N ALA A 132 2.08 -0.09 -32.77
CA ALA A 132 2.40 -1.23 -33.62
C ALA A 132 1.75 -1.11 -35.01
N PRO A 133 2.48 -1.39 -36.11
CA PRO A 133 1.92 -1.35 -37.46
C PRO A 133 0.85 -2.44 -37.69
N ASP A 134 0.88 -3.52 -36.94
CA ASP A 134 -0.10 -4.61 -36.98
C ASP A 134 -0.25 -5.22 -35.59
N VAL A 135 -1.44 -5.74 -35.27
CA VAL A 135 -1.77 -6.43 -34.02
C VAL A 135 -0.79 -7.57 -33.72
N THR A 136 -0.31 -8.28 -34.73
CA THR A 136 0.65 -9.37 -34.59
C THR A 136 2.06 -8.93 -34.15
N GLN A 137 2.36 -7.63 -34.24
CA GLN A 137 3.64 -7.06 -33.83
C GLN A 137 3.62 -6.44 -32.44
N THR A 138 2.45 -6.38 -31.81
CA THR A 138 2.29 -5.86 -30.44
C THR A 138 3.03 -6.74 -29.42
N GLY A 139 3.50 -6.11 -28.35
CA GLY A 139 4.07 -6.84 -27.22
C GLY A 139 3.07 -7.78 -26.58
N PHE A 140 1.81 -7.34 -26.46
CA PHE A 140 0.72 -8.15 -25.94
C PHE A 140 0.50 -9.45 -26.76
N TYR A 141 0.42 -9.35 -28.10
CA TYR A 141 0.30 -10.53 -28.95
C TYR A 141 1.50 -11.46 -28.84
N LYS A 142 2.70 -10.90 -28.80
CA LYS A 142 3.93 -11.68 -28.66
C LYS A 142 3.97 -12.49 -27.35
N HIS A 143 3.51 -11.90 -26.25
CA HIS A 143 3.43 -12.59 -24.96
C HIS A 143 2.35 -13.68 -24.95
N ILE A 144 1.17 -13.41 -25.49
CA ILE A 144 0.02 -14.31 -25.40
C ILE A 144 0.10 -15.43 -26.43
N TYR A 145 0.58 -15.14 -27.62
CA TYR A 145 0.56 -16.09 -28.75
C TYR A 145 1.96 -16.55 -29.17
N ALA A 146 2.83 -15.61 -29.57
CA ALA A 146 4.08 -15.98 -30.25
C ALA A 146 5.06 -16.72 -29.31
N ALA A 147 5.11 -16.34 -28.05
CA ALA A 147 5.98 -16.99 -27.07
C ALA A 147 5.54 -18.42 -26.72
N GLU A 148 4.23 -18.70 -26.79
CA GLU A 148 3.67 -19.95 -26.28
C GLU A 148 3.26 -20.92 -27.39
N TYR A 149 2.73 -20.44 -28.52
CA TYR A 149 2.25 -21.31 -29.60
C TYR A 149 3.32 -21.72 -30.61
N GLY A 150 4.41 -20.97 -30.74
CA GLY A 150 5.42 -21.18 -31.77
C GLY A 150 6.67 -21.91 -31.28
N GLN A 151 6.78 -22.28 -30.01
CA GLN A 151 8.01 -22.80 -29.41
C GLN A 151 7.82 -24.20 -28.80
N PHE A 152 8.90 -24.99 -28.88
CA PHE A 152 8.90 -26.30 -28.24
C PHE A 152 8.87 -26.15 -26.71
N GLY A 153 7.87 -26.74 -26.09
CA GLY A 153 7.63 -26.63 -24.64
C GLY A 153 6.82 -25.40 -24.23
N GLY A 154 6.25 -24.64 -25.17
CA GLY A 154 5.34 -23.56 -24.87
C GLY A 154 4.04 -24.04 -24.26
N GLU A 155 3.42 -23.19 -23.46
CA GLU A 155 2.19 -23.45 -22.72
C GLU A 155 1.10 -22.49 -23.17
N PRO A 156 0.26 -22.85 -24.13
CA PRO A 156 -0.76 -21.95 -24.69
C PRO A 156 -1.66 -21.35 -23.63
N VAL A 157 -1.87 -20.04 -23.70
CA VAL A 157 -2.75 -19.30 -22.79
C VAL A 157 -4.20 -19.74 -23.01
N GLY A 158 -4.84 -20.29 -22.00
CA GLY A 158 -6.23 -20.77 -22.07
C GLY A 158 -7.27 -19.66 -21.80
N ALA A 159 -6.93 -18.63 -21.03
CA ALA A 159 -7.79 -17.48 -20.77
C ALA A 159 -6.97 -16.28 -20.34
N ILE A 160 -7.46 -15.09 -20.65
CA ILE A 160 -6.84 -13.81 -20.27
C ILE A 160 -7.81 -13.10 -19.31
N VAL A 161 -7.32 -12.72 -18.13
CA VAL A 161 -8.11 -11.99 -17.14
C VAL A 161 -7.58 -10.57 -17.01
N GLY A 162 -8.36 -9.59 -17.46
CA GLY A 162 -8.06 -8.17 -17.29
C GLY A 162 -8.58 -7.67 -15.93
N ASN A 163 -7.68 -7.43 -15.00
CA ASN A 163 -8.02 -6.88 -13.68
C ASN A 163 -8.26 -5.36 -13.74
N TYR A 164 -9.08 -4.94 -14.70
CA TYR A 164 -9.45 -3.54 -14.96
C TYR A 164 -10.97 -3.40 -15.01
N ALA A 165 -11.45 -2.23 -14.57
CA ALA A 165 -12.84 -1.82 -14.85
C ALA A 165 -12.86 -1.03 -16.16
N PHE A 166 -13.64 -1.50 -17.15
CA PHE A 166 -13.82 -0.81 -18.41
C PHE A 166 -15.01 0.14 -18.33
N SER A 167 -14.86 1.32 -18.94
CA SER A 167 -15.89 2.34 -19.08
C SER A 167 -16.34 2.45 -20.56
N PRO A 168 -17.47 3.11 -20.88
CA PRO A 168 -17.90 3.33 -22.26
C PRO A 168 -17.07 4.42 -22.98
N SER A 169 -15.88 4.72 -22.49
CA SER A 169 -14.97 5.70 -23.10
C SER A 169 -14.36 5.16 -24.39
N THR A 170 -14.06 6.07 -25.34
CA THR A 170 -13.46 5.69 -26.62
C THR A 170 -12.15 4.91 -26.49
N PRO A 171 -11.22 5.28 -25.57
CA PRO A 171 -10.00 4.50 -25.36
C PRO A 171 -10.25 3.08 -24.88
N ASP A 172 -11.17 2.91 -23.91
CA ASP A 172 -11.50 1.60 -23.35
C ASP A 172 -12.17 0.71 -24.41
N MET A 173 -13.05 1.27 -25.24
CA MET A 173 -13.71 0.53 -26.33
C MET A 173 -12.73 0.10 -27.42
N LYS A 174 -11.76 0.95 -27.77
CA LYS A 174 -10.68 0.58 -28.70
C LYS A 174 -9.83 -0.55 -28.12
N LEU A 175 -9.41 -0.43 -26.87
CA LEU A 175 -8.63 -1.45 -26.19
C LEU A 175 -9.34 -2.80 -26.18
N LEU A 176 -10.65 -2.82 -25.84
CA LEU A 176 -11.45 -4.04 -25.89
C LEU A 176 -11.51 -4.66 -27.29
N GLN A 177 -11.60 -3.84 -28.35
CA GLN A 177 -11.58 -4.31 -29.73
C GLN A 177 -10.23 -4.97 -30.07
N TYR A 178 -9.13 -4.35 -29.72
CA TYR A 178 -7.78 -4.89 -29.95
C TYR A 178 -7.55 -6.20 -29.19
N VAL A 179 -7.83 -6.20 -27.89
CA VAL A 179 -7.67 -7.40 -27.04
C VAL A 179 -8.57 -8.53 -27.51
N SER A 180 -9.81 -8.22 -27.97
CA SER A 180 -10.71 -9.22 -28.56
C SER A 180 -10.11 -9.84 -29.83
N SER A 181 -9.45 -9.04 -30.65
CA SER A 181 -8.77 -9.54 -31.86
C SER A 181 -7.64 -10.51 -31.50
N VAL A 182 -6.82 -10.18 -30.49
CA VAL A 182 -5.77 -11.09 -30.00
C VAL A 182 -6.37 -12.36 -29.38
N GLY A 183 -7.42 -12.21 -28.57
CA GLY A 183 -8.13 -13.33 -27.97
C GLY A 183 -8.71 -14.30 -29.00
N ALA A 184 -9.26 -13.76 -30.10
CA ALA A 184 -9.73 -14.57 -31.22
C ALA A 184 -8.60 -15.34 -31.93
N MET A 185 -7.44 -14.70 -32.15
CA MET A 185 -6.28 -15.35 -32.76
C MET A 185 -5.63 -16.40 -31.86
N SER A 186 -5.58 -16.15 -30.57
CA SER A 186 -5.00 -17.08 -29.59
C SER A 186 -5.96 -18.12 -29.05
N HIS A 187 -7.23 -18.09 -29.46
CA HIS A 187 -8.30 -18.93 -28.92
C HIS A 187 -8.47 -18.80 -27.40
N ALA A 188 -8.04 -17.68 -26.82
CA ALA A 188 -8.11 -17.40 -25.39
C ALA A 188 -9.19 -16.33 -25.10
N PRO A 189 -10.26 -16.65 -24.39
CA PRO A 189 -11.27 -15.65 -24.03
C PRO A 189 -10.67 -14.59 -23.11
N PHE A 190 -11.07 -13.33 -23.33
CA PHE A 190 -10.73 -12.22 -22.47
C PHE A 190 -11.89 -11.96 -21.49
N LEU A 191 -11.60 -12.00 -20.20
CA LEU A 191 -12.53 -11.76 -19.10
C LEU A 191 -12.14 -10.48 -18.39
N SER A 192 -13.10 -9.59 -18.14
CA SER A 192 -12.85 -8.33 -17.45
C SER A 192 -14.09 -7.84 -16.71
N SER A 193 -13.91 -6.82 -15.86
CA SER A 193 -14.99 -6.13 -15.20
C SER A 193 -15.39 -4.86 -15.94
N VAL A 194 -16.62 -4.41 -15.75
CA VAL A 194 -17.12 -3.14 -16.28
C VAL A 194 -17.45 -2.19 -15.13
N ALA A 195 -17.17 -0.91 -15.33
CA ALA A 195 -17.52 0.13 -14.38
C ALA A 195 -19.06 0.32 -14.36
N PRO A 196 -19.67 0.74 -13.24
CA PRO A 196 -21.10 1.04 -13.16
C PRO A 196 -21.56 2.04 -14.22
N SER A 197 -20.71 2.99 -14.59
CA SER A 197 -20.96 3.99 -15.64
C SER A 197 -21.14 3.39 -17.04
N PHE A 198 -20.88 2.10 -17.23
CA PHE A 198 -21.12 1.42 -18.50
C PHE A 198 -22.63 1.18 -18.78
N PHE A 199 -23.42 1.15 -17.72
CA PHE A 199 -24.87 0.90 -17.78
C PHE A 199 -25.72 2.17 -17.57
N GLY A 200 -25.10 3.32 -17.36
CA GLY A 200 -25.76 4.62 -17.15
C GLY A 200 -25.75 5.08 -15.69
#